data_b372f1318b65fb950336872f963d509c
#
_entry.id   b372f1318b65fb950336872f963d509c
#
_cell.length_a   1.000
_cell.length_b   1.000
_cell.length_c   1.000
_cell.angle_alpha   90.00
_cell.angle_beta   90.00
_cell.angle_gamma   90.00
#
_symmetry.space_group_name_H-M   'P 1'
#
loop_
_entity.id
_entity.type
_entity.pdbx_description
1 polymer ?
#
loop_
_entity_poly.entity_id
_entity_poly.type
_entity_poly.pdbx_seq_one_letter_code
_entity_poly.pdbx_strand_id
1 'polypeptide(L)'
;YWSRKKNLLDFAKKKGKSVGDLEMQLDFLWNELQGYTVVISTLKTAKTVRAASDSVLLNFERPADQSEAAKTRRAGFGQKFYDKYAAGSPAQKGVSGVSKCYASAVVAVAIGELGYVEKASNSQLDNKTANPGRANWTKYARDFDEKYPKWYNGKKNGYEWCDMFVDWCFVTAFGYENALRLLCQPERSCGAGCTWSAKYYKQKGQFHTSNPKMGDQIFFGTSIDNCT
;
A
#
# COMPACT_ATOMS: atom_id res chain seq x y z
N TYR A 1 2.10 17.93 -27.99
CA TYR A 1 2.94 16.72 -28.03
C TYR A 1 4.34 16.96 -27.44
N TRP A 2 5.00 18.04 -27.83
CA TRP A 2 6.35 18.39 -27.36
C TRP A 2 6.41 18.76 -25.87
N SER A 3 5.43 19.48 -25.33
CA SER A 3 5.39 19.88 -23.93
C SER A 3 5.28 18.67 -22.99
N ARG A 4 4.43 17.69 -23.31
CA ARG A 4 4.26 16.48 -22.48
C ARG A 4 5.53 15.63 -22.46
N LYS A 5 6.22 15.50 -23.62
CA LYS A 5 7.51 14.80 -23.68
C LYS A 5 8.56 15.49 -22.79
N LYS A 6 8.63 16.81 -22.87
CA LYS A 6 9.55 17.60 -22.02
C LYS A 6 9.22 17.39 -20.54
N ASN A 7 7.94 17.47 -20.15
CA ASN A 7 7.50 17.27 -18.77
C ASN A 7 7.85 15.89 -18.25
N LEU A 8 7.71 14.82 -19.07
CA LEU A 8 8.12 13.47 -18.71
C LEU A 8 9.63 13.37 -18.46
N LEU A 9 10.44 13.97 -19.34
CA LEU A 9 11.90 13.98 -19.20
C LEU A 9 12.34 14.74 -17.93
N ASP A 10 11.75 15.90 -17.68
CA ASP A 10 12.02 16.71 -16.49
C ASP A 10 11.59 15.99 -15.21
N PHE A 11 10.44 15.30 -15.24
CA PHE A 11 9.95 14.50 -14.14
C PHE A 11 10.87 13.30 -13.85
N ALA A 12 11.29 12.57 -14.87
CA ALA A 12 12.24 11.45 -14.74
C ALA A 12 13.57 11.93 -14.14
N LYS A 13 14.10 13.05 -14.62
CA LYS A 13 15.32 13.69 -14.09
C LYS A 13 15.14 14.06 -12.62
N LYS A 14 14.03 14.67 -12.25
CA LYS A 14 13.71 15.04 -10.85
C LYS A 14 13.62 13.83 -9.94
N LYS A 15 13.12 12.70 -10.45
CA LYS A 15 13.02 11.42 -9.71
C LYS A 15 14.34 10.62 -9.71
N GLY A 16 15.37 11.04 -10.46
CA GLY A 16 16.61 10.27 -10.62
C GLY A 16 16.40 8.91 -11.30
N LYS A 17 15.37 8.82 -12.17
CA LYS A 17 14.97 7.56 -12.83
C LYS A 17 15.12 7.66 -14.35
N SER A 18 15.27 6.50 -15.00
CA SER A 18 15.23 6.41 -16.46
C SER A 18 13.82 6.70 -16.97
N VAL A 19 13.70 7.30 -18.15
CA VAL A 19 12.40 7.45 -18.84
C VAL A 19 11.76 6.11 -19.22
N GLY A 20 12.53 5.03 -19.29
CA GLY A 20 12.03 3.67 -19.50
C GLY A 20 11.56 2.95 -18.23
N ASP A 21 11.74 3.55 -17.04
CA ASP A 21 11.29 2.98 -15.78
C ASP A 21 9.75 3.04 -15.71
N LEU A 22 9.12 1.89 -15.59
CA LEU A 22 7.66 1.77 -15.61
C LEU A 22 7.01 2.47 -14.39
N GLU A 23 7.60 2.34 -13.23
CA GLU A 23 7.09 2.97 -11.99
C GLU A 23 7.10 4.50 -12.14
N MET A 24 8.19 5.06 -12.64
CA MET A 24 8.31 6.49 -12.89
C MET A 24 7.28 6.96 -13.93
N GLN A 25 7.03 6.19 -15.00
CA GLN A 25 6.02 6.52 -16.00
C GLN A 25 4.60 6.50 -15.43
N LEU A 26 4.29 5.54 -14.54
CA LEU A 26 3.00 5.47 -13.85
C LEU A 26 2.84 6.63 -12.85
N ASP A 27 3.89 6.98 -12.13
CA ASP A 27 3.92 8.16 -11.25
C ASP A 27 3.66 9.46 -12.05
N PHE A 28 4.31 9.60 -13.21
CA PHE A 28 4.10 10.74 -14.09
C PHE A 28 2.65 10.80 -14.59
N LEU A 29 2.12 9.70 -15.07
CA LEU A 29 0.72 9.60 -15.51
C LEU A 29 -0.24 9.95 -14.37
N TRP A 30 -0.01 9.43 -13.18
CA TRP A 30 -0.83 9.74 -12.01
C TRP A 30 -0.79 11.22 -11.65
N ASN A 31 0.40 11.83 -11.72
CA ASN A 31 0.58 13.27 -11.48
C ASN A 31 -0.18 14.12 -12.51
N GLU A 32 -0.14 13.74 -13.80
CA GLU A 32 -0.90 14.43 -14.84
C GLU A 32 -2.41 14.33 -14.61
N LEU A 33 -2.89 13.13 -14.24
CA LEU A 33 -4.32 12.86 -14.01
C LEU A 33 -4.92 13.73 -12.88
N GLN A 34 -4.13 14.19 -11.91
CA GLN A 34 -4.63 15.07 -10.85
C GLN A 34 -5.24 16.37 -11.39
N GLY A 35 -4.80 16.85 -12.55
CA GLY A 35 -5.39 18.01 -13.24
C GLY A 35 -6.74 17.72 -13.92
N TYR A 36 -7.16 16.46 -14.01
CA TYR A 36 -8.37 16.04 -14.71
C TYR A 36 -9.45 15.58 -13.71
N THR A 37 -10.06 16.53 -13.01
CA THR A 37 -11.01 16.27 -11.91
C THR A 37 -12.15 15.32 -12.27
N VAL A 38 -12.71 15.44 -13.50
CA VAL A 38 -13.77 14.55 -14.00
C VAL A 38 -13.28 13.10 -14.10
N VAL A 39 -12.06 12.90 -14.63
CA VAL A 39 -11.46 11.56 -14.74
C VAL A 39 -11.22 10.98 -13.35
N ILE A 40 -10.59 11.73 -12.45
CA ILE A 40 -10.32 11.29 -11.07
C ILE A 40 -11.61 10.95 -10.33
N SER A 41 -12.65 11.79 -10.46
CA SER A 41 -13.97 11.51 -9.85
C SER A 41 -14.57 10.21 -10.40
N THR A 42 -14.55 10.03 -11.72
CA THR A 42 -15.05 8.80 -12.35
C THR A 42 -14.24 7.57 -11.92
N LEU A 43 -12.91 7.65 -11.91
CA LEU A 43 -12.07 6.52 -11.47
C LEU A 43 -12.35 6.09 -10.02
N LYS A 44 -12.74 7.03 -9.15
CA LYS A 44 -13.10 6.74 -7.75
C LYS A 44 -14.50 6.14 -7.57
N THR A 45 -15.44 6.43 -8.49
CA THR A 45 -16.85 6.12 -8.32
C THR A 45 -17.41 5.16 -9.36
N ALA A 46 -16.67 4.88 -10.44
CA ALA A 46 -17.11 3.99 -11.50
C ALA A 46 -17.40 2.58 -11.00
N LYS A 47 -18.59 2.07 -11.34
CA LYS A 47 -19.00 0.71 -10.98
C LYS A 47 -18.53 -0.36 -11.98
N THR A 48 -18.01 0.06 -13.12
CA THR A 48 -17.53 -0.83 -14.18
C THR A 48 -16.21 -0.32 -14.77
N VAL A 49 -15.37 -1.24 -15.22
CA VAL A 49 -14.13 -0.92 -15.94
C VAL A 49 -14.45 -0.17 -17.23
N ARG A 50 -15.57 -0.47 -17.88
CA ARG A 50 -16.00 0.24 -19.08
C ARG A 50 -16.18 1.74 -18.81
N ALA A 51 -16.93 2.11 -17.77
CA ALA A 51 -17.15 3.51 -17.43
C ALA A 51 -15.83 4.24 -17.08
N ALA A 52 -14.94 3.60 -16.32
CA ALA A 52 -13.63 4.14 -16.01
C ALA A 52 -12.77 4.34 -17.27
N SER A 53 -12.71 3.34 -18.15
CA SER A 53 -11.96 3.36 -19.41
C SER A 53 -12.47 4.46 -20.36
N ASP A 54 -13.78 4.57 -20.51
CA ASP A 54 -14.40 5.58 -21.36
C ASP A 54 -14.12 7.00 -20.86
N SER A 55 -14.14 7.20 -19.54
CA SER A 55 -13.78 8.50 -18.96
C SER A 55 -12.34 8.91 -19.26
N VAL A 56 -11.39 7.98 -19.13
CA VAL A 56 -9.97 8.22 -19.48
C VAL A 56 -9.83 8.53 -20.96
N LEU A 57 -10.45 7.73 -21.84
CA LEU A 57 -10.40 7.90 -23.28
C LEU A 57 -10.94 9.26 -23.71
N LEU A 58 -12.12 9.62 -23.22
CA LEU A 58 -12.84 10.83 -23.68
C LEU A 58 -12.32 12.13 -23.05
N ASN A 59 -11.89 12.09 -21.81
CA ASN A 59 -11.57 13.30 -21.04
C ASN A 59 -10.07 13.53 -20.84
N PHE A 60 -9.23 12.50 -20.97
CA PHE A 60 -7.79 12.61 -20.81
C PHE A 60 -7.03 12.37 -22.13
N GLU A 61 -7.14 11.17 -22.71
CA GLU A 61 -6.35 10.80 -23.90
C GLU A 61 -6.85 11.47 -25.18
N ARG A 62 -8.15 11.58 -25.37
CA ARG A 62 -8.83 12.20 -26.53
C ARG A 62 -8.25 11.76 -27.87
N PRO A 63 -8.17 10.45 -28.17
CA PRO A 63 -7.67 9.97 -29.44
C PRO A 63 -8.62 10.34 -30.59
N ALA A 64 -8.13 10.28 -31.82
CA ALA A 64 -8.97 10.53 -33.01
C ALA A 64 -10.08 9.48 -33.17
N ASP A 65 -9.79 8.19 -32.87
CA ASP A 65 -10.80 7.13 -32.86
C ASP A 65 -11.45 7.01 -31.47
N GLN A 66 -12.69 7.45 -31.37
CA GLN A 66 -13.53 7.36 -30.16
C GLN A 66 -14.77 6.49 -30.41
N SER A 67 -14.72 5.62 -31.43
CA SER A 67 -15.80 4.71 -31.80
C SER A 67 -16.14 3.72 -30.67
N GLU A 68 -17.34 3.14 -30.71
CA GLU A 68 -17.73 2.07 -29.78
C GLU A 68 -16.81 0.85 -29.87
N ALA A 69 -16.27 0.55 -31.05
CA ALA A 69 -15.30 -0.52 -31.24
C ALA A 69 -13.98 -0.20 -30.49
N ALA A 70 -13.49 1.03 -30.57
CA ALA A 70 -12.29 1.47 -29.84
C ALA A 70 -12.51 1.43 -28.32
N LYS A 71 -13.63 1.96 -27.83
CA LYS A 71 -14.01 1.92 -26.42
C LYS A 71 -14.11 0.49 -25.89
N THR A 72 -14.79 -0.40 -26.61
CA THR A 72 -14.95 -1.81 -26.24
C THR A 72 -13.61 -2.53 -26.17
N ARG A 73 -12.74 -2.34 -27.15
CA ARG A 73 -11.41 -2.94 -27.19
C ARG A 73 -10.56 -2.46 -25.99
N ARG A 74 -10.56 -1.15 -25.70
CA ARG A 74 -9.80 -0.56 -24.58
C ARG A 74 -10.32 -1.03 -23.23
N ALA A 75 -11.66 -1.03 -23.03
CA ALA A 75 -12.27 -1.56 -21.83
C ALA A 75 -11.97 -3.06 -21.62
N GLY A 76 -11.91 -3.84 -22.70
CA GLY A 76 -11.50 -5.25 -22.64
C GLY A 76 -10.05 -5.45 -22.18
N PHE A 77 -9.11 -4.59 -22.59
CA PHE A 77 -7.76 -4.58 -22.02
C PHE A 77 -7.78 -4.12 -20.56
N GLY A 78 -8.50 -3.04 -20.26
CA GLY A 78 -8.68 -2.56 -18.89
C GLY A 78 -9.26 -3.64 -17.97
N GLN A 79 -10.24 -4.43 -18.44
CA GLN A 79 -10.82 -5.53 -17.67
C GLN A 79 -9.78 -6.61 -17.33
N LYS A 80 -8.91 -6.98 -18.28
CA LYS A 80 -7.83 -7.95 -18.03
C LYS A 80 -6.87 -7.47 -16.94
N PHE A 81 -6.52 -6.18 -16.96
CA PHE A 81 -5.69 -5.58 -15.91
C PHE A 81 -6.45 -5.47 -14.59
N TYR A 82 -7.72 -5.08 -14.64
CA TYR A 82 -8.57 -5.02 -13.46
C TYR A 82 -8.69 -6.41 -12.80
N ASP A 83 -9.00 -7.45 -13.57
CA ASP A 83 -9.09 -8.81 -13.09
C ASP A 83 -7.77 -9.31 -12.49
N LYS A 84 -6.66 -8.91 -13.10
CA LYS A 84 -5.32 -9.31 -12.66
C LYS A 84 -4.86 -8.57 -11.40
N TYR A 85 -5.17 -7.28 -11.26
CA TYR A 85 -4.54 -6.40 -10.27
C TYR A 85 -5.53 -5.71 -9.32
N ALA A 86 -6.78 -5.53 -9.72
CA ALA A 86 -7.76 -4.74 -8.97
C ALA A 86 -9.06 -5.47 -8.61
N ALA A 87 -9.28 -6.71 -9.08
CA ALA A 87 -10.45 -7.53 -8.73
C ALA A 87 -10.52 -7.87 -7.24
N GLY A 88 -10.14 -6.97 -6.40
CA GLY A 88 -10.05 -7.07 -4.97
C GLY A 88 -10.14 -5.78 -4.19
N SER A 89 -10.48 -4.66 -4.80
CA SER A 89 -10.82 -3.45 -4.03
C SER A 89 -12.18 -3.56 -3.35
N PRO A 90 -12.38 -2.99 -2.14
CA PRO A 90 -13.48 -3.29 -1.20
C PRO A 90 -14.90 -2.94 -1.63
N ALA A 91 -15.18 -2.66 -2.89
CA ALA A 91 -16.53 -2.34 -3.40
C ALA A 91 -17.33 -3.55 -3.88
N GLN A 92 -16.78 -4.76 -3.90
CA GLN A 92 -17.52 -5.96 -4.35
C GLN A 92 -17.38 -7.13 -3.39
N LYS A 93 -18.50 -7.56 -2.83
CA LYS A 93 -18.66 -8.82 -2.10
C LYS A 93 -18.39 -10.00 -3.05
N GLY A 94 -17.42 -10.81 -2.70
CA GLY A 94 -17.25 -12.18 -3.15
C GLY A 94 -16.53 -12.36 -4.48
N VAL A 95 -15.20 -12.44 -4.48
CA VAL A 95 -14.41 -13.29 -5.38
C VAL A 95 -12.95 -13.38 -4.86
N SER A 96 -12.33 -14.54 -4.97
CA SER A 96 -11.02 -14.91 -4.41
C SER A 96 -9.77 -14.30 -5.09
N GLY A 97 -9.90 -13.10 -5.70
CA GLY A 97 -8.81 -12.38 -6.37
C GLY A 97 -8.19 -11.21 -5.59
N VAL A 98 -8.73 -10.91 -4.41
CA VAL A 98 -8.39 -9.75 -3.57
C VAL A 98 -6.95 -9.76 -3.07
N SER A 99 -6.34 -10.92 -2.99
CA SER A 99 -5.06 -11.13 -2.32
C SER A 99 -3.85 -10.45 -2.99
N LYS A 100 -3.80 -10.37 -4.32
CA LYS A 100 -2.58 -9.92 -5.03
C LYS A 100 -2.35 -8.41 -5.05
N CYS A 101 -3.41 -7.59 -5.06
CA CYS A 101 -3.26 -6.13 -5.12
C CYS A 101 -2.85 -5.55 -3.76
N TYR A 102 -3.41 -6.07 -2.69
CA TYR A 102 -3.02 -5.68 -1.33
C TYR A 102 -1.59 -6.13 -0.99
N ALA A 103 -1.23 -7.34 -1.39
CA ALA A 103 0.09 -7.90 -1.18
C ALA A 103 1.21 -7.03 -1.77
N SER A 104 1.07 -6.60 -3.02
CA SER A 104 2.09 -5.76 -3.66
C SER A 104 2.17 -4.36 -3.05
N ALA A 105 1.06 -3.79 -2.60
CA ALA A 105 1.03 -2.46 -1.99
C ALA A 105 1.76 -2.44 -0.64
N VAL A 106 1.49 -3.40 0.26
CA VAL A 106 2.18 -3.45 1.54
C VAL A 106 3.67 -3.78 1.39
N VAL A 107 4.01 -4.68 0.45
CA VAL A 107 5.42 -5.00 0.14
C VAL A 107 6.14 -3.77 -0.42
N ALA A 108 5.51 -2.97 -1.27
CA ALA A 108 6.11 -1.73 -1.79
C ALA A 108 6.43 -0.72 -0.67
N VAL A 109 5.54 -0.57 0.32
CA VAL A 109 5.80 0.25 1.51
C VAL A 109 7.02 -0.28 2.29
N ALA A 110 7.06 -1.60 2.54
CA ALA A 110 8.18 -2.22 3.26
C ALA A 110 9.51 -2.07 2.52
N ILE A 111 9.54 -2.25 1.19
CA ILE A 111 10.72 -2.01 0.34
C ILE A 111 11.16 -0.54 0.42
N GLY A 112 10.22 0.40 0.47
CA GLY A 112 10.50 1.82 0.66
C GLY A 112 11.28 2.12 1.95
N GLU A 113 11.23 1.23 2.95
CA GLU A 113 11.93 1.38 4.23
C GLU A 113 13.30 0.70 4.30
N LEU A 114 13.73 0.02 3.25
CA LEU A 114 15.06 -0.60 3.22
C LEU A 114 16.17 0.40 3.60
N GLY A 115 17.05 -0.04 4.47
CA GLY A 115 18.14 0.79 5.01
C GLY A 115 17.74 1.66 6.20
N TYR A 116 16.51 1.59 6.69
CA TYR A 116 16.15 2.24 7.94
C TYR A 116 16.84 1.55 9.12
N VAL A 117 17.50 2.34 9.97
CA VAL A 117 18.16 1.85 11.19
C VAL A 117 17.40 2.32 12.43
N GLU A 118 17.30 1.46 13.40
CA GLU A 118 16.83 1.77 14.75
C GLU A 118 17.64 2.90 15.36
N LYS A 119 17.02 3.75 16.18
CA LYS A 119 17.66 4.96 16.74
C LYS A 119 18.10 4.79 18.19
N ALA A 120 19.18 5.47 18.53
CA ALA A 120 19.69 5.54 19.90
C ALA A 120 18.80 6.39 20.84
N SER A 121 17.98 7.28 20.29
CA SER A 121 17.09 8.17 21.06
C SER A 121 15.91 8.62 20.20
N ASN A 122 14.94 9.27 20.82
CA ASN A 122 13.77 9.86 20.17
C ASN A 122 14.14 11.10 19.34
N SER A 123 15.13 10.98 18.46
CA SER A 123 15.56 12.06 17.57
C SER A 123 15.87 11.55 16.18
N GLN A 124 15.66 12.38 15.16
CA GLN A 124 15.91 12.10 13.76
C GLN A 124 15.21 10.83 13.23
N LEU A 125 14.04 10.54 13.75
CA LEU A 125 13.30 9.30 13.44
C LEU A 125 12.96 9.18 11.95
N ASP A 126 12.79 10.28 11.22
CA ASP A 126 12.47 10.26 9.78
C ASP A 126 13.69 10.09 8.87
N ASN A 127 14.89 10.30 9.39
CA ASN A 127 16.11 10.07 8.63
C ASN A 127 16.51 8.59 8.74
N LYS A 128 16.60 7.88 7.62
CA LYS A 128 16.84 6.43 7.61
C LYS A 128 18.09 5.99 8.34
N THR A 129 19.18 6.71 8.22
CA THR A 129 20.52 6.29 8.66
C THR A 129 21.09 7.08 9.85
N ALA A 130 20.52 8.25 10.16
CA ALA A 130 20.98 9.09 11.27
C ALA A 130 20.66 8.48 12.62
N ASN A 131 21.44 8.87 13.64
CA ASN A 131 21.26 8.48 15.03
C ASN A 131 21.09 6.96 15.26
N PRO A 132 21.95 6.09 14.66
CA PRO A 132 21.82 4.66 14.80
C PRO A 132 22.06 4.20 16.24
N GLY A 133 21.29 3.22 16.71
CA GLY A 133 21.42 2.69 18.05
C GLY A 133 20.57 1.45 18.28
N ARG A 134 20.46 1.02 19.55
CA ARG A 134 19.72 -0.19 19.96
C ARG A 134 18.72 0.13 21.07
N ALA A 135 18.06 1.28 20.98
CA ALA A 135 17.13 1.74 22.00
C ALA A 135 15.65 1.70 21.52
N ASN A 136 15.38 0.96 20.43
CA ASN A 136 14.06 0.72 19.88
C ASN A 136 13.27 1.99 19.48
N TRP A 137 13.95 3.15 19.33
CA TRP A 137 13.29 4.34 18.83
C TRP A 137 13.11 4.26 17.32
N THR A 138 11.87 4.40 16.86
CA THR A 138 11.56 4.33 15.42
C THR A 138 10.44 5.30 15.06
N LYS A 139 10.42 5.75 13.79
CA LYS A 139 9.28 6.52 13.28
C LYS A 139 7.99 5.69 13.25
N TYR A 140 8.08 4.38 13.12
CA TYR A 140 6.93 3.48 13.05
C TYR A 140 6.12 3.53 14.35
N ALA A 141 6.78 3.32 15.47
CA ALA A 141 6.15 3.40 16.79
C ALA A 141 5.70 4.83 17.14
N ARG A 142 6.52 5.85 16.83
CA ARG A 142 6.12 7.26 17.00
C ARG A 142 4.82 7.55 16.24
N ASP A 143 4.71 7.13 15.01
CA ASP A 143 3.52 7.41 14.19
C ASP A 143 2.26 6.80 14.80
N PHE A 144 2.34 5.61 15.39
CA PHE A 144 1.22 5.06 16.16
C PHE A 144 0.92 5.88 17.42
N ASP A 145 1.93 6.21 18.19
CA ASP A 145 1.75 6.99 19.43
C ASP A 145 1.11 8.36 19.18
N GLU A 146 1.41 8.99 18.04
CA GLU A 146 0.95 10.35 17.72
C GLU A 146 -0.34 10.36 16.89
N LYS A 147 -0.41 9.55 15.82
CA LYS A 147 -1.51 9.58 14.84
C LYS A 147 -2.63 8.61 15.20
N TYR A 148 -2.29 7.49 15.87
CA TYR A 148 -3.24 6.42 16.18
C TYR A 148 -3.16 5.98 17.66
N PRO A 149 -3.28 6.89 18.64
CA PRO A 149 -3.01 6.61 20.05
C PRO A 149 -3.93 5.56 20.70
N LYS A 150 -5.00 5.17 19.99
CA LYS A 150 -5.92 4.10 20.44
C LYS A 150 -5.60 2.74 19.85
N TRP A 151 -4.65 2.65 18.90
CA TRP A 151 -4.30 1.38 18.27
C TRP A 151 -3.75 0.39 19.30
N TYR A 152 -2.69 0.76 19.97
CA TYR A 152 -2.09 -0.06 21.01
C TYR A 152 -2.63 0.25 22.41
N ASN A 153 -2.32 -0.63 23.35
CA ASN A 153 -2.66 -0.51 24.77
C ASN A 153 -1.75 0.50 25.52
N GLY A 154 -1.29 1.54 24.85
CA GLY A 154 -0.44 2.61 25.36
C GLY A 154 0.71 2.93 24.39
N LYS A 155 1.52 3.93 24.73
CA LYS A 155 2.67 4.36 23.92
C LYS A 155 3.69 3.24 23.76
N LYS A 156 4.27 3.15 22.58
CA LYS A 156 5.18 2.06 22.18
C LYS A 156 6.53 2.53 21.65
N ASN A 157 6.76 3.82 21.44
CA ASN A 157 8.08 4.25 20.97
C ASN A 157 9.16 3.96 22.03
N GLY A 158 10.21 3.27 21.62
CA GLY A 158 11.23 2.71 22.51
C GLY A 158 11.01 1.24 22.91
N TYR A 159 10.00 0.58 22.36
CA TYR A 159 9.75 -0.87 22.51
C TYR A 159 10.14 -1.63 21.25
N GLU A 160 10.29 -2.95 21.36
CA GLU A 160 10.52 -3.85 20.22
C GLU A 160 9.50 -3.57 19.11
N TRP A 161 9.99 -3.37 17.90
CA TRP A 161 9.22 -2.73 16.83
C TRP A 161 8.96 -3.58 15.59
N CYS A 162 9.37 -4.85 15.56
CA CYS A 162 9.18 -5.72 14.39
C CYS A 162 7.69 -5.87 14.00
N ASP A 163 6.81 -6.11 14.96
CA ASP A 163 5.37 -6.17 14.74
C ASP A 163 4.80 -4.80 14.35
N MET A 164 5.20 -3.75 15.06
CA MET A 164 4.79 -2.38 14.76
C MET A 164 5.21 -1.91 13.37
N PHE A 165 6.34 -2.38 12.85
CA PHE A 165 6.74 -2.10 11.47
C PHE A 165 5.76 -2.71 10.46
N VAL A 166 5.33 -3.94 10.69
CA VAL A 166 4.33 -4.59 9.83
C VAL A 166 3.02 -3.81 9.89
N ASP A 167 2.52 -3.52 11.08
CA ASP A 167 1.30 -2.73 11.28
C ASP A 167 1.40 -1.37 10.58
N TRP A 168 2.54 -0.69 10.70
CA TRP A 168 2.81 0.59 10.05
C TRP A 168 2.78 0.47 8.52
N CYS A 169 3.33 -0.59 7.95
CA CYS A 169 3.26 -0.85 6.52
C CYS A 169 1.82 -1.01 6.04
N PHE A 170 0.99 -1.74 6.78
CA PHE A 170 -0.42 -1.92 6.45
C PHE A 170 -1.23 -0.63 6.60
N VAL A 171 -1.02 0.14 7.66
CA VAL A 171 -1.69 1.44 7.84
C VAL A 171 -1.29 2.43 6.75
N THR A 172 -0.01 2.46 6.39
CA THR A 172 0.50 3.32 5.32
C THR A 172 -0.08 2.95 3.96
N ALA A 173 -0.20 1.65 3.68
CA ALA A 173 -0.73 1.16 2.41
C ALA A 173 -2.25 1.31 2.28
N PHE A 174 -3.00 1.12 3.36
CA PHE A 174 -4.47 0.89 3.29
C PHE A 174 -5.30 1.80 4.19
N GLY A 175 -4.66 2.59 5.05
CA GLY A 175 -5.34 3.39 6.07
C GLY A 175 -5.80 2.56 7.27
N TYR A 176 -6.20 3.26 8.33
CA TYR A 176 -6.47 2.73 9.68
C TYR A 176 -7.45 1.54 9.67
N GLU A 177 -8.66 1.75 9.18
CA GLU A 177 -9.74 0.76 9.25
C GLU A 177 -9.43 -0.52 8.45
N ASN A 178 -8.85 -0.35 7.25
CA ASN A 178 -8.49 -1.50 6.41
C ASN A 178 -7.31 -2.27 7.01
N ALA A 179 -6.34 -1.60 7.60
CA ALA A 179 -5.21 -2.25 8.25
C ALA A 179 -5.67 -3.11 9.43
N LEU A 180 -6.52 -2.60 10.34
CA LEU A 180 -7.09 -3.38 11.43
C LEU A 180 -7.77 -4.67 10.93
N ARG A 181 -8.57 -4.54 9.89
CA ARG A 181 -9.28 -5.67 9.29
C ARG A 181 -8.34 -6.70 8.67
N LEU A 182 -7.34 -6.24 7.90
CA LEU A 182 -6.37 -7.11 7.22
C LEU A 182 -5.43 -7.82 8.19
N LEU A 183 -5.04 -7.14 9.26
CA LEU A 183 -4.19 -7.66 10.32
C LEU A 183 -4.99 -8.46 11.39
N CYS A 184 -6.29 -8.61 11.20
CA CYS A 184 -7.18 -9.28 12.16
C CYS A 184 -7.16 -8.67 13.57
N GLN A 185 -6.71 -7.44 13.72
CA GLN A 185 -6.53 -6.77 15.00
C GLN A 185 -7.85 -6.21 15.55
N PRO A 186 -8.00 -6.09 16.88
CA PRO A 186 -9.14 -5.42 17.49
C PRO A 186 -9.11 -3.92 17.17
N GLU A 187 -10.28 -3.26 17.26
CA GLU A 187 -10.43 -1.83 16.90
C GLU A 187 -9.55 -0.88 17.75
N ARG A 188 -9.11 -1.33 18.92
CA ARG A 188 -8.28 -0.54 19.85
C ARG A 188 -7.58 -1.43 20.87
N SER A 189 -6.58 -0.85 21.51
CA SER A 189 -5.85 -1.47 22.62
C SER A 189 -5.17 -2.79 22.26
N CYS A 190 -4.68 -2.91 21.01
CA CYS A 190 -3.92 -4.08 20.59
C CYS A 190 -2.65 -4.24 21.43
N GLY A 191 -2.23 -5.49 21.61
CA GLY A 191 -0.86 -5.76 22.04
C GLY A 191 0.10 -5.47 20.90
N ALA A 192 1.21 -4.82 21.17
CA ALA A 192 2.26 -4.52 20.22
C ALA A 192 3.36 -5.59 20.28
N GLY A 193 3.11 -6.72 19.66
CA GLY A 193 4.11 -7.79 19.63
C GLY A 193 3.65 -8.98 18.83
N CYS A 194 4.58 -9.70 18.23
CA CYS A 194 4.33 -10.79 17.30
C CYS A 194 3.41 -11.89 17.88
N THR A 195 3.54 -12.21 19.17
CA THR A 195 2.67 -13.18 19.83
C THR A 195 1.22 -12.72 19.90
N TRP A 196 0.97 -11.43 20.05
CA TRP A 196 -0.39 -10.88 20.03
C TRP A 196 -0.97 -10.92 18.63
N SER A 197 -0.24 -10.47 17.64
CA SER A 197 -0.67 -10.48 16.24
C SER A 197 -0.92 -11.90 15.74
N ALA A 198 -0.04 -12.85 16.05
CA ALA A 198 -0.26 -14.26 15.74
C ALA A 198 -1.56 -14.80 16.35
N LYS A 199 -1.86 -14.44 17.60
CA LYS A 199 -3.12 -14.83 18.29
C LYS A 199 -4.35 -14.20 17.61
N TYR A 200 -4.29 -12.96 17.18
CA TYR A 200 -5.39 -12.31 16.47
C TYR A 200 -5.70 -13.02 15.14
N TYR A 201 -4.67 -13.35 14.35
CA TYR A 201 -4.85 -14.18 13.15
C TYR A 201 -5.47 -15.55 13.46
N LYS A 202 -5.00 -16.22 14.53
CA LYS A 202 -5.55 -17.51 14.94
C LYS A 202 -7.02 -17.41 15.34
N GLN A 203 -7.40 -16.38 16.11
CA GLN A 203 -8.79 -16.14 16.52
C GLN A 203 -9.73 -15.91 15.31
N LYS A 204 -9.22 -15.36 14.22
CA LYS A 204 -9.96 -15.13 12.98
C LYS A 204 -9.85 -16.27 11.96
N GLY A 205 -9.18 -17.39 12.31
CA GLY A 205 -8.97 -18.51 11.40
C GLY A 205 -8.05 -18.18 10.20
N GLN A 206 -7.17 -17.17 10.35
CA GLN A 206 -6.25 -16.71 9.29
C GLN A 206 -4.79 -17.06 9.59
N PHE A 207 -4.51 -17.82 10.63
CA PHE A 207 -3.16 -18.28 10.97
C PHE A 207 -2.86 -19.60 10.26
N HIS A 208 -1.80 -19.65 9.48
CA HIS A 208 -1.36 -20.82 8.73
C HIS A 208 0.09 -21.14 9.06
N THR A 209 0.47 -22.43 9.02
CA THR A 209 1.83 -22.89 9.32
C THR A 209 2.61 -23.32 8.07
N SER A 210 2.04 -23.13 6.88
CA SER A 210 2.63 -23.52 5.61
C SER A 210 2.12 -22.68 4.47
N ASN A 211 2.83 -22.73 3.33
CA ASN A 211 2.47 -22.06 2.07
C ASN A 211 2.27 -20.54 2.19
N PRO A 212 3.25 -19.79 2.74
CA PRO A 212 3.14 -18.34 2.82
C PRO A 212 2.98 -17.71 1.43
N LYS A 213 2.22 -16.63 1.35
CA LYS A 213 1.98 -15.87 0.13
C LYS A 213 2.56 -14.47 0.26
N MET A 214 2.81 -13.82 -0.87
CA MET A 214 3.21 -12.42 -0.86
C MET A 214 2.19 -11.56 -0.10
N GLY A 215 2.66 -10.78 0.86
CA GLY A 215 1.85 -9.92 1.70
C GLY A 215 1.41 -10.55 3.02
N ASP A 216 1.69 -11.83 3.24
CA ASP A 216 1.46 -12.45 4.55
C ASP A 216 2.50 -11.93 5.57
N GLN A 217 2.05 -11.68 6.78
CA GLN A 217 2.94 -11.45 7.92
C GLN A 217 3.53 -12.79 8.36
N ILE A 218 4.85 -12.86 8.44
CA ILE A 218 5.57 -14.07 8.84
C ILE A 218 6.00 -13.95 10.30
N PHE A 219 5.75 -15.00 11.06
CA PHE A 219 6.19 -15.13 12.45
C PHE A 219 7.25 -16.23 12.56
N PHE A 220 8.38 -15.89 13.16
CA PHE A 220 9.47 -16.84 13.39
C PHE A 220 9.45 -17.26 14.85
N GLY A 221 9.42 -18.57 15.14
CA GLY A 221 9.39 -19.05 16.51
C GLY A 221 9.08 -20.53 16.62
N THR A 222 9.06 -21.02 17.84
CA THR A 222 8.77 -22.42 18.15
C THR A 222 7.28 -22.68 18.39
N SER A 223 6.53 -21.64 18.71
CA SER A 223 5.09 -21.70 18.92
C SER A 223 4.45 -20.31 18.78
N ILE A 224 3.11 -20.26 18.76
CA ILE A 224 2.36 -19.00 18.72
C ILE A 224 2.58 -18.14 20.00
N ASP A 225 2.96 -18.74 21.09
CA ASP A 225 3.26 -18.06 22.35
C ASP A 225 4.73 -17.66 22.49
N ASN A 226 5.57 -18.08 21.54
CA ASN A 226 6.99 -17.79 21.50
C ASN A 226 7.42 -17.56 20.04
N CYS A 227 7.06 -16.38 19.50
CA CYS A 227 7.39 -15.96 18.14
C CYS A 227 7.78 -14.48 18.09
N THR A 228 8.57 -14.13 17.06
CA THR A 228 9.03 -12.80 16.71
C THR A 228 8.73 -12.48 15.24
#